data_37a56cb6f36f6d46cb0f039e5c11819d
#
_entry.id   37a56cb6f36f6d46cb0f039e5c11819d
#
_cell.length_a   1.000
_cell.length_b   1.000
_cell.length_c   1.000
_cell.angle_alpha   90.00
_cell.angle_beta   90.00
_cell.angle_gamma   90.00
#
_symmetry.space_group_name_H-M   'P 1'
#
loop_
_entity.id
_entity.type
_entity.pdbx_description
1 polymer ?
#
loop_
_entity_poly.entity_id
_entity_poly.type
_entity_poly.pdbx_seq_one_letter_code
_entity_poly.pdbx_strand_id
1 'polypeptide(L)'
;MRYSDDFIVVLPDTESTTRQILKNVSTSFNSIPGLALEPNKTQYFRYEDTKLENCGSLFGVPLEGQKRFINFLGFTFDGKTVSIRMKTLGKYYYRMYSKAKTIQKSGNYSPKGKHISNKNLYALYSIKGAKGSWITQVDGTQKWHSGNFLSYVQRATKEFGSHESLERGTKNHMAKIRRALEGKK
;
A
#
# COMPACT_ATOMS: atom_id res chain seq x y z
N MET A 1 -8.77 -15.02 1.21
CA MET A 1 -7.42 -14.53 0.77
C MET A 1 -6.62 -14.15 2.00
N ARG A 2 -5.35 -14.58 2.09
CA ARG A 2 -4.44 -14.27 3.22
C ARG A 2 -3.11 -13.76 2.70
N TYR A 3 -2.52 -12.77 3.39
CA TYR A 3 -1.17 -12.28 3.15
C TYR A 3 -0.52 -11.95 4.50
N SER A 4 0.45 -12.76 4.91
CA SER A 4 1.06 -12.69 6.25
C SER A 4 -0.01 -12.80 7.35
N ASP A 5 -0.18 -11.75 8.14
CA ASP A 5 -1.15 -11.58 9.22
C ASP A 5 -2.48 -10.95 8.76
N ASP A 6 -2.52 -10.35 7.57
CA ASP A 6 -3.76 -9.80 7.00
C ASP A 6 -4.54 -10.85 6.21
N PHE A 7 -5.87 -10.92 6.37
CA PHE A 7 -6.73 -11.79 5.56
C PHE A 7 -8.08 -11.14 5.24
N ILE A 8 -8.70 -11.59 4.15
CA ILE A 8 -10.06 -11.27 3.75
C ILE A 8 -10.82 -12.57 3.58
N VAL A 9 -12.01 -12.65 4.17
CA VAL A 9 -12.97 -13.74 3.98
C VAL A 9 -14.17 -13.17 3.25
N VAL A 10 -14.56 -13.82 2.16
CA VAL A 10 -15.76 -13.50 1.40
C VAL A 10 -16.75 -14.64 1.62
N LEU A 11 -17.94 -14.31 2.06
CA LEU A 11 -18.98 -15.27 2.41
C LEU A 11 -20.22 -14.99 1.58
N PRO A 12 -20.94 -16.05 1.12
CA PRO A 12 -22.30 -15.89 0.65
C PRO A 12 -23.18 -15.49 1.85
N ASP A 13 -23.97 -14.52 1.63
CA ASP A 13 -24.69 -13.71 2.58
C ASP A 13 -25.57 -14.45 3.60
N THR A 14 -25.23 -14.42 4.89
CA THR A 14 -26.18 -14.17 5.99
C THR A 14 -25.43 -13.69 7.23
N GLU A 15 -26.04 -12.85 8.05
CA GLU A 15 -25.47 -12.41 9.32
C GLU A 15 -25.19 -13.59 10.26
N SER A 16 -26.08 -14.58 10.32
CA SER A 16 -25.93 -15.78 11.15
C SER A 16 -24.71 -16.60 10.75
N THR A 17 -24.51 -16.84 9.46
CA THR A 17 -23.34 -17.55 8.93
C THR A 17 -22.05 -16.79 9.24
N THR A 18 -22.06 -15.48 9.06
CA THR A 18 -20.90 -14.62 9.36
C THR A 18 -20.53 -14.67 10.84
N ARG A 19 -21.52 -14.61 11.75
CA ARG A 19 -21.30 -14.74 13.20
C ARG A 19 -20.72 -16.10 13.58
N GLN A 20 -21.22 -17.18 13.00
CA GLN A 20 -20.72 -18.51 13.25
C GLN A 20 -19.27 -18.68 12.80
N ILE A 21 -18.94 -18.20 11.60
CA ILE A 21 -17.58 -18.26 11.05
C ILE A 21 -16.62 -17.41 11.89
N LEU A 22 -17.02 -16.19 12.27
CA LEU A 22 -16.23 -15.33 13.14
C LEU A 22 -15.92 -16.01 14.48
N LYS A 23 -16.91 -16.64 15.10
CA LYS A 23 -16.74 -17.40 16.33
C LYS A 23 -15.72 -18.53 16.15
N ASN A 24 -15.85 -19.32 15.08
CA ASN A 24 -14.94 -20.42 14.79
C ASN A 24 -13.52 -19.93 14.55
N VAL A 25 -13.33 -18.87 13.77
CA VAL A 25 -12.02 -18.27 13.51
C VAL A 25 -11.41 -17.71 14.79
N SER A 26 -12.17 -16.99 15.60
CA SER A 26 -11.71 -16.46 16.89
C SER A 26 -11.29 -17.58 17.84
N THR A 27 -12.09 -18.64 17.95
CA THR A 27 -11.77 -19.82 18.77
C THR A 27 -10.48 -20.49 18.29
N SER A 28 -10.33 -20.68 16.98
CA SER A 28 -9.12 -21.28 16.40
C SER A 28 -7.87 -20.42 16.62
N PHE A 29 -7.99 -19.09 16.52
CA PHE A 29 -6.85 -18.21 16.79
C PHE A 29 -6.47 -18.19 18.27
N ASN A 30 -7.44 -18.10 19.15
CA ASN A 30 -7.21 -18.08 20.60
C ASN A 30 -6.62 -19.40 21.13
N SER A 31 -6.76 -20.51 20.39
CA SER A 31 -6.10 -21.76 20.74
C SER A 31 -4.59 -21.76 20.48
N ILE A 32 -4.08 -20.77 19.74
CA ILE A 32 -2.65 -20.62 19.43
C ILE A 32 -2.08 -19.51 20.32
N PRO A 33 -1.10 -19.80 21.20
CA PRO A 33 -0.53 -18.79 22.09
C PRO A 33 0.00 -17.56 21.33
N GLY A 34 -0.43 -16.36 21.76
CA GLY A 34 -0.02 -15.09 21.17
C GLY A 34 -0.72 -14.72 19.86
N LEU A 35 -1.68 -15.51 19.38
CA LEU A 35 -2.47 -15.20 18.19
C LEU A 35 -3.90 -14.82 18.59
N ALA A 36 -4.35 -13.62 18.18
CA ALA A 36 -5.72 -13.17 18.39
C ALA A 36 -6.16 -12.24 17.25
N LEU A 37 -7.46 -12.19 16.99
CA LEU A 37 -8.04 -11.17 16.13
C LEU A 37 -7.97 -9.82 16.85
N GLU A 38 -7.46 -8.79 16.17
CA GLU A 38 -7.48 -7.41 16.68
C GLU A 38 -8.83 -6.76 16.35
N PRO A 39 -9.72 -6.55 17.35
CA PRO A 39 -11.09 -6.06 17.09
C PRO A 39 -11.10 -4.70 16.38
N ASN A 40 -10.20 -3.79 16.76
CA ASN A 40 -10.13 -2.44 16.17
C ASN A 40 -9.64 -2.42 14.71
N LYS A 41 -9.06 -3.53 14.23
CA LYS A 41 -8.62 -3.69 12.83
C LYS A 41 -9.55 -4.55 12.01
N THR A 42 -10.36 -5.36 12.65
CA THR A 42 -11.35 -6.22 11.97
C THR A 42 -12.49 -5.36 11.45
N GLN A 43 -12.87 -5.56 10.20
CA GLN A 43 -13.90 -4.79 9.51
C GLN A 43 -14.90 -5.74 8.87
N TYR A 44 -16.15 -5.34 8.85
CA TYR A 44 -17.27 -6.12 8.30
C TYR A 44 -17.97 -5.29 7.25
N PHE A 45 -18.11 -5.84 6.06
CA PHE A 45 -18.75 -5.17 4.93
C PHE A 45 -19.77 -6.09 4.27
N ARG A 46 -20.92 -5.51 3.88
CA ARG A 46 -21.82 -6.08 2.91
C ARG A 46 -21.48 -5.48 1.55
N TYR A 47 -21.47 -6.31 0.53
CA TYR A 47 -21.25 -5.88 -0.84
C TYR A 47 -22.43 -6.36 -1.69
N GLU A 48 -23.17 -5.42 -2.28
CA GLU A 48 -24.33 -5.68 -3.11
C GLU A 48 -24.43 -4.58 -4.18
N ASP A 49 -24.68 -4.94 -5.42
CA ASP A 49 -24.88 -4.03 -6.54
C ASP A 49 -23.85 -2.89 -6.63
N THR A 50 -22.56 -3.24 -6.51
CA THR A 50 -21.46 -2.28 -6.49
C THR A 50 -21.43 -1.31 -5.29
N LYS A 51 -22.28 -1.53 -4.30
CA LYS A 51 -22.30 -0.77 -3.05
C LYS A 51 -21.58 -1.55 -1.97
N LEU A 52 -20.74 -0.85 -1.24
CA LEU A 52 -20.05 -1.37 -0.08
C LEU A 52 -20.60 -0.69 1.18
N GLU A 53 -21.26 -1.45 2.03
CA GLU A 53 -21.80 -0.98 3.29
C GLU A 53 -21.00 -1.53 4.47
N ASN A 54 -20.64 -0.67 5.42
CA ASN A 54 -20.01 -1.13 6.65
C ASN A 54 -21.08 -1.67 7.61
N CYS A 55 -20.95 -2.93 7.97
CA CYS A 55 -21.84 -3.63 8.90
C CYS A 55 -21.20 -3.84 10.28
N GLY A 56 -20.15 -3.11 10.63
CA GLY A 56 -19.42 -3.29 11.88
C GLY A 56 -20.30 -3.15 13.13
N SER A 57 -21.31 -2.30 13.10
CA SER A 57 -22.26 -2.13 14.22
C SER A 57 -22.98 -3.44 14.58
N LEU A 58 -23.30 -4.28 13.61
CA LEU A 58 -23.91 -5.60 13.82
C LEU A 58 -22.99 -6.57 14.57
N PHE A 59 -21.68 -6.29 14.58
CA PHE A 59 -20.63 -7.10 15.20
C PHE A 59 -19.93 -6.39 16.36
N GLY A 60 -20.54 -5.32 16.90
CA GLY A 60 -20.02 -4.61 18.06
C GLY A 60 -18.86 -3.65 17.80
N VAL A 61 -18.59 -3.32 16.53
CA VAL A 61 -17.57 -2.30 16.19
C VAL A 61 -18.18 -0.91 16.39
N PRO A 62 -17.59 -0.03 17.24
CA PRO A 62 -18.08 1.33 17.43
C PRO A 62 -18.09 2.13 16.12
N LEU A 63 -19.05 3.06 15.96
CA LEU A 63 -19.19 3.90 14.76
C LEU A 63 -17.91 4.67 14.42
N GLU A 64 -17.20 5.17 15.43
CA GLU A 64 -15.94 5.90 15.26
C GLU A 64 -14.82 5.04 14.66
N GLY A 65 -14.83 3.72 14.87
CA GLY A 65 -13.89 2.77 14.28
C GLY A 65 -14.25 2.28 12.87
N GLN A 66 -15.45 2.60 12.40
CA GLN A 66 -15.95 2.08 11.13
C GLN A 66 -15.32 2.81 9.94
N LYS A 67 -14.91 2.03 8.95
CA LYS A 67 -14.35 2.55 7.70
C LYS A 67 -15.40 2.41 6.59
N ARG A 68 -15.35 3.34 5.65
CA ARG A 68 -16.23 3.31 4.46
C ARG A 68 -15.66 2.46 3.32
N PHE A 69 -14.41 2.00 3.45
CA PHE A 69 -13.66 1.37 2.37
C PHE A 69 -12.88 0.18 2.91
N ILE A 70 -12.75 -0.86 2.09
CA ILE A 70 -11.84 -1.97 2.37
C ILE A 70 -10.41 -1.50 2.08
N ASN A 71 -9.53 -1.62 3.08
CA ASN A 71 -8.11 -1.35 2.91
C ASN A 71 -7.33 -2.64 3.04
N PHE A 72 -6.71 -3.10 1.95
CA PHE A 72 -5.95 -4.34 1.92
C PHE A 72 -4.70 -4.21 1.05
N LEU A 73 -3.57 -4.69 1.53
CA LEU A 73 -2.28 -4.71 0.80
C LEU A 73 -1.88 -3.37 0.16
N GLY A 74 -2.23 -2.25 0.78
CA GLY A 74 -1.87 -0.93 0.24
C GLY A 74 -2.85 -0.36 -0.78
N PHE A 75 -3.96 -1.04 -1.04
CA PHE A 75 -5.08 -0.58 -1.84
C PHE A 75 -6.28 -0.22 -0.99
N THR A 76 -7.18 0.52 -1.59
CA THR A 76 -8.50 0.88 -1.06
C THR A 76 -9.55 0.51 -2.10
N PHE A 77 -10.58 -0.21 -1.68
CA PHE A 77 -11.75 -0.54 -2.49
C PHE A 77 -12.99 0.11 -1.89
N ASP A 78 -13.74 0.83 -2.70
CA ASP A 78 -14.93 1.58 -2.30
C ASP A 78 -16.26 0.92 -2.69
N GLY A 79 -16.21 -0.32 -3.19
CA GLY A 79 -17.35 -1.05 -3.75
C GLY A 79 -17.41 -0.99 -5.27
N LYS A 80 -16.73 -0.04 -5.90
CA LYS A 80 -16.78 0.17 -7.35
C LYS A 80 -15.40 0.23 -7.98
N THR A 81 -14.47 0.90 -7.32
CA THR A 81 -13.12 1.12 -7.85
C THR A 81 -12.06 0.73 -6.84
N VAL A 82 -10.91 0.27 -7.37
CA VAL A 82 -9.70 0.06 -6.58
C VAL A 82 -8.76 1.24 -6.78
N SER A 83 -8.26 1.80 -5.70
CA SER A 83 -7.28 2.89 -5.71
C SER A 83 -6.10 2.60 -4.79
N ILE A 84 -5.01 3.36 -4.95
CA ILE A 84 -3.88 3.26 -4.02
C ILE A 84 -4.27 3.94 -2.71
N ARG A 85 -4.08 3.24 -1.59
CA ARG A 85 -4.32 3.80 -0.27
C ARG A 85 -3.48 5.05 -0.05
N MET A 86 -4.09 6.17 0.38
CA MET A 86 -3.41 7.45 0.57
C MET A 86 -2.19 7.37 1.49
N LYS A 87 -2.24 6.56 2.56
CA LYS A 87 -1.09 6.31 3.44
C LYS A 87 0.09 5.66 2.69
N THR A 88 -0.19 4.75 1.76
CA THR A 88 0.83 4.06 0.93
C THR A 88 1.47 5.06 -0.04
N LEU A 89 0.65 5.85 -0.71
CA LEU A 89 1.10 6.89 -1.63
C LEU A 89 1.91 7.98 -0.89
N GLY A 90 1.44 8.41 0.28
CA GLY A 90 2.15 9.37 1.13
C GLY A 90 3.53 8.86 1.54
N LYS A 91 3.65 7.58 1.95
CA LYS A 91 4.95 6.96 2.27
C LYS A 91 5.89 6.93 1.06
N TYR A 92 5.37 6.63 -0.13
CA TYR A 92 6.14 6.61 -1.36
C TYR A 92 6.74 7.99 -1.65
N TYR A 93 5.93 9.05 -1.67
CA TYR A 93 6.40 10.41 -1.92
C TYR A 93 7.28 10.95 -0.81
N TYR A 94 6.95 10.69 0.45
CA TYR A 94 7.81 11.08 1.57
C TYR A 94 9.23 10.53 1.43
N ARG A 95 9.37 9.24 1.10
CA ARG A 95 10.68 8.61 0.88
C ARG A 95 11.41 9.22 -0.32
N MET A 96 10.70 9.52 -1.40
CA MET A 96 11.26 10.15 -2.59
C MET A 96 11.79 11.57 -2.26
N TYR A 97 10.96 12.42 -1.64
CA TYR A 97 11.35 13.77 -1.27
C TYR A 97 12.47 13.80 -0.22
N SER A 98 12.45 12.91 0.76
CA SER A 98 13.50 12.78 1.76
C SER A 98 14.86 12.47 1.11
N LYS A 99 14.89 11.56 0.15
CA LYS A 99 16.13 11.23 -0.58
C LYS A 99 16.60 12.36 -1.50
N ALA A 100 15.66 13.04 -2.19
CA ALA A 100 16.00 14.21 -3.01
C ALA A 100 16.63 15.32 -2.15
N LYS A 101 16.02 15.60 -0.98
CA LYS A 101 16.56 16.58 -0.03
C LYS A 101 17.95 16.20 0.50
N THR A 102 18.20 14.90 0.72
CA THR A 102 19.54 14.43 1.11
C THR A 102 20.56 14.68 0.01
N ILE A 103 20.23 14.41 -1.25
CA ILE A 103 21.13 14.69 -2.38
C ILE A 103 21.50 16.18 -2.44
N GLN A 104 20.53 17.08 -2.26
CA GLN A 104 20.76 18.52 -2.27
C GLN A 104 21.67 19.00 -1.13
N LYS A 105 21.49 18.44 0.09
CA LYS A 105 22.16 18.93 1.29
C LYS A 105 23.54 18.29 1.53
N SER A 106 23.69 17.02 1.19
CA SER A 106 24.82 16.17 1.65
C SER A 106 25.62 15.57 0.50
N GLY A 107 25.42 16.05 -0.73
CA GLY A 107 26.24 15.61 -1.86
C GLY A 107 26.19 14.10 -2.10
N ASN A 108 25.00 13.54 -2.21
CA ASN A 108 24.74 12.13 -2.50
C ASN A 108 24.93 11.12 -1.35
N TYR A 109 25.19 11.56 -0.11
CA TYR A 109 25.30 10.65 1.03
C TYR A 109 24.25 10.95 2.10
N SER A 110 23.64 9.92 2.66
CA SER A 110 22.78 10.05 3.84
C SER A 110 23.63 10.27 5.10
N PRO A 111 23.05 10.77 6.21
CA PRO A 111 23.75 10.85 7.49
C PRO A 111 24.34 9.52 7.99
N LYS A 112 23.81 8.41 7.51
CA LYS A 112 24.29 7.04 7.79
C LYS A 112 25.30 6.53 6.75
N GLY A 113 25.89 7.41 5.94
CA GLY A 113 26.88 7.05 4.91
C GLY A 113 26.31 6.33 3.68
N LYS A 114 25.00 6.16 3.56
CA LYS A 114 24.40 5.48 2.42
C LYS A 114 24.40 6.37 1.18
N HIS A 115 25.00 5.88 0.10
CA HIS A 115 25.02 6.59 -1.18
C HIS A 115 23.62 6.73 -1.80
N ILE A 116 23.28 7.95 -2.22
CA ILE A 116 22.02 8.28 -2.89
C ILE A 116 22.34 9.15 -4.11
N SER A 117 22.38 8.56 -5.30
CA SER A 117 22.60 9.31 -6.54
C SER A 117 21.28 9.68 -7.22
N ASN A 118 21.34 10.69 -8.11
CA ASN A 118 20.21 11.03 -8.97
C ASN A 118 19.75 9.81 -9.79
N LYS A 119 20.69 9.01 -10.33
CA LYS A 119 20.41 7.78 -11.08
C LYS A 119 19.61 6.79 -10.21
N ASN A 120 20.07 6.55 -8.98
CA ASN A 120 19.38 5.66 -8.05
C ASN A 120 17.99 6.21 -7.65
N LEU A 121 17.85 7.53 -7.49
CA LEU A 121 16.56 8.15 -7.19
C LEU A 121 15.55 7.90 -8.32
N TYR A 122 15.93 8.13 -9.57
CA TYR A 122 15.08 7.84 -10.73
C TYR A 122 14.78 6.35 -10.86
N ALA A 123 15.74 5.47 -10.62
CA ALA A 123 15.52 4.02 -10.64
C ALA A 123 14.50 3.57 -9.58
N LEU A 124 14.56 4.13 -8.38
CA LEU A 124 13.67 3.74 -7.28
C LEU A 124 12.26 4.35 -7.38
N TYR A 125 12.13 5.57 -7.95
CA TYR A 125 10.89 6.35 -7.86
C TYR A 125 10.34 6.81 -9.22
N SER A 126 10.84 6.29 -10.33
CA SER A 126 10.29 6.62 -11.63
C SER A 126 10.04 5.41 -12.52
N ILE A 127 9.39 5.65 -13.65
CA ILE A 127 9.15 4.64 -14.68
C ILE A 127 10.45 4.03 -15.21
N LYS A 128 11.57 4.73 -15.12
CA LYS A 128 12.88 4.25 -15.56
C LYS A 128 13.31 2.98 -14.82
N GLY A 129 12.91 2.79 -13.57
CA GLY A 129 13.20 1.59 -12.79
C GLY A 129 12.03 0.62 -12.67
N ALA A 130 10.89 0.87 -13.32
CA ALA A 130 9.72 0.01 -13.20
C ALA A 130 9.94 -1.39 -13.82
N LYS A 131 10.75 -1.49 -14.86
CA LYS A 131 11.15 -2.77 -15.48
C LYS A 131 12.32 -3.47 -14.78
N GLY A 132 12.88 -2.83 -13.75
CA GLY A 132 14.10 -3.23 -13.08
C GLY A 132 15.27 -2.32 -13.42
N SER A 133 16.26 -2.28 -12.56
CA SER A 133 17.46 -1.45 -12.73
C SER A 133 18.59 -1.90 -11.83
N TRP A 134 19.83 -1.61 -12.22
CA TRP A 134 21.00 -1.74 -11.36
C TRP A 134 21.10 -0.55 -10.42
N ILE A 135 21.22 -0.81 -9.14
CA ILE A 135 21.37 0.19 -8.09
C ILE A 135 22.78 0.07 -7.52
N THR A 136 23.53 1.16 -7.56
CA THR A 136 24.87 1.22 -6.93
C THR A 136 24.73 1.26 -5.41
N GLN A 137 25.41 0.37 -4.73
CA GLN A 137 25.49 0.30 -3.28
C GLN A 137 26.55 1.28 -2.73
N VAL A 138 26.64 1.39 -1.41
CA VAL A 138 27.61 2.27 -0.71
C VAL A 138 29.05 1.86 -0.99
N ASP A 139 29.31 0.56 -1.09
CA ASP A 139 30.61 -0.05 -1.36
C ASP A 139 30.99 -0.03 -2.86
N GLY A 140 30.20 0.64 -3.70
CA GLY A 140 30.40 0.70 -5.15
C GLY A 140 29.88 -0.52 -5.91
N THR A 141 29.49 -1.58 -5.24
CA THR A 141 28.91 -2.76 -5.90
C THR A 141 27.55 -2.45 -6.53
N GLN A 142 27.17 -3.21 -7.54
CA GLN A 142 25.88 -3.07 -8.19
C GLN A 142 24.95 -4.21 -7.81
N LYS A 143 23.72 -3.86 -7.42
CA LYS A 143 22.65 -4.81 -7.12
C LYS A 143 21.48 -4.62 -8.06
N TRP A 144 21.01 -5.72 -8.65
CA TRP A 144 19.79 -5.70 -9.45
C TRP A 144 18.55 -5.46 -8.58
N HIS A 145 17.71 -4.51 -8.98
CA HIS A 145 16.43 -4.22 -8.37
C HIS A 145 15.29 -4.55 -9.36
N SER A 146 14.47 -5.53 -9.04
CA SER A 146 13.47 -6.14 -9.93
C SER A 146 12.21 -5.30 -10.18
N GLY A 147 12.28 -4.02 -10.01
CA GLY A 147 11.16 -3.09 -10.17
C GLY A 147 11.01 -2.15 -8.98
N ASN A 148 9.97 -1.35 -8.98
CA ASN A 148 9.72 -0.37 -7.94
C ASN A 148 8.21 -0.23 -7.66
N PHE A 149 7.81 0.78 -6.88
CA PHE A 149 6.40 1.02 -6.58
C PHE A 149 5.53 1.22 -7.83
N LEU A 150 6.07 1.83 -8.89
CA LEU A 150 5.30 2.02 -10.12
C LEU A 150 5.04 0.70 -10.86
N SER A 151 5.97 -0.25 -10.83
CA SER A 151 5.74 -1.58 -11.39
C SER A 151 4.67 -2.37 -10.60
N TYR A 152 4.61 -2.14 -9.29
CA TYR A 152 3.52 -2.68 -8.47
C TYR A 152 2.16 -2.06 -8.84
N VAL A 153 2.11 -0.74 -9.04
CA VAL A 153 0.89 -0.04 -9.50
C VAL A 153 0.47 -0.53 -10.89
N GLN A 154 1.40 -0.67 -11.83
CA GLN A 154 1.12 -1.18 -13.18
C GLN A 154 0.54 -2.59 -13.16
N ARG A 155 1.07 -3.49 -12.33
CA ARG A 155 0.50 -4.84 -12.16
C ARG A 155 -0.92 -4.77 -11.59
N ALA A 156 -1.14 -3.96 -10.56
CA ALA A 156 -2.46 -3.78 -9.99
C ALA A 156 -3.47 -3.21 -11.00
N THR A 157 -3.06 -2.23 -11.81
CA THR A 157 -3.88 -1.69 -12.90
C THR A 157 -4.30 -2.78 -13.88
N LYS A 158 -3.38 -3.67 -14.24
CA LYS A 158 -3.67 -4.78 -15.14
C LYS A 158 -4.68 -5.77 -14.54
N GLU A 159 -4.53 -6.10 -13.25
CA GLU A 159 -5.37 -7.10 -12.58
C GLU A 159 -6.77 -6.55 -12.24
N PHE A 160 -6.85 -5.30 -11.79
CA PHE A 160 -8.12 -4.72 -11.34
C PHE A 160 -8.89 -3.98 -12.43
N GLY A 161 -8.27 -3.67 -13.57
CA GLY A 161 -8.91 -2.90 -14.63
C GLY A 161 -9.25 -1.45 -14.28
N SER A 162 -8.87 -0.96 -13.10
CA SER A 162 -9.18 0.39 -12.59
C SER A 162 -8.08 1.39 -12.93
N HIS A 163 -7.82 1.59 -14.21
CA HIS A 163 -6.66 2.34 -14.69
C HIS A 163 -6.55 3.76 -14.12
N GLU A 164 -7.61 4.55 -14.22
CA GLU A 164 -7.53 5.97 -13.85
C GLU A 164 -7.32 6.17 -12.35
N SER A 165 -8.06 5.46 -11.50
CA SER A 165 -7.99 5.59 -10.05
C SER A 165 -6.64 5.12 -9.48
N LEU A 166 -6.04 4.06 -10.05
CA LEU A 166 -4.74 3.54 -9.64
C LEU A 166 -3.59 4.45 -10.10
N GLU A 167 -3.64 4.94 -11.34
CA GLU A 167 -2.57 5.76 -11.91
C GLU A 167 -2.60 7.21 -11.42
N ARG A 168 -3.77 7.73 -11.04
CA ARG A 168 -3.95 9.12 -10.63
C ARG A 168 -2.94 9.59 -9.59
N GLY A 169 -2.66 8.75 -8.59
CA GLY A 169 -1.72 9.07 -7.52
C GLY A 169 -0.26 9.14 -7.96
N THR A 170 0.10 8.48 -9.06
CA THR A 170 1.47 8.37 -9.57
C THR A 170 1.73 9.21 -10.82
N LYS A 171 0.72 9.92 -11.34
CA LYS A 171 0.89 10.85 -12.46
C LYS A 171 1.98 11.90 -12.16
N ASN A 172 2.71 12.29 -13.19
CA ASN A 172 3.74 13.34 -13.13
C ASN A 172 4.91 13.06 -12.15
N HIS A 173 5.14 11.78 -11.79
CA HIS A 173 6.23 11.43 -10.87
C HIS A 173 7.61 11.92 -11.34
N MET A 174 7.90 11.92 -12.66
CA MET A 174 9.15 12.43 -13.21
C MET A 174 9.32 13.93 -12.95
N ALA A 175 8.27 14.73 -13.16
CA ALA A 175 8.28 16.16 -12.88
C ALA A 175 8.44 16.43 -11.37
N LYS A 176 7.77 15.65 -10.51
CA LYS A 176 7.91 15.74 -9.05
C LYS A 176 9.34 15.45 -8.59
N ILE A 177 10.00 14.43 -9.15
CA ILE A 177 11.40 14.14 -8.84
C ILE A 177 12.31 15.30 -9.26
N ARG A 178 12.12 15.84 -10.48
CA ARG A 178 12.91 16.97 -10.98
C ARG A 178 12.76 18.18 -10.07
N ARG A 179 11.53 18.62 -9.79
CA ARG A 179 11.28 19.75 -8.86
C ARG A 179 11.92 19.53 -7.49
N ALA A 180 11.80 18.31 -6.96
CA ALA A 180 12.41 17.98 -5.68
C ALA A 180 13.94 18.10 -5.70
N LEU A 181 14.60 17.72 -6.79
CA LEU A 181 16.05 17.86 -6.96
C LEU A 181 16.47 19.32 -7.20
N GLU A 182 15.60 20.16 -7.77
CA GLU A 182 15.85 21.60 -7.97
C GLU A 182 15.53 22.42 -6.70
N GLY A 183 15.04 21.81 -5.63
CA GLY A 183 14.64 22.53 -4.40
C GLY A 183 13.32 23.30 -4.53
N LYS A 184 12.61 23.13 -5.64
CA LYS A 184 11.31 23.77 -5.87
C LYS A 184 10.18 22.93 -5.25
N LYS A 185 9.26 23.60 -4.55
CA LYS A 185 8.04 23.00 -3.99
C LYS A 185 6.96 22.82 -5.04
#